data_f2e72146bf3c11bce07d71df05b9e2ee
#
_entry.id   f2e72146bf3c11bce07d71df05b9e2ee
#
_cell.length_a   1.000
_cell.length_b   1.000
_cell.length_c   1.000
_cell.angle_alpha   90.00
_cell.angle_beta   90.00
_cell.angle_gamma   90.00
#
_symmetry.space_group_name_H-M   'P 1'
#
loop_
_entity.id
_entity.type
_entity.pdbx_description
1 polymer ?
#
loop_
_entity_poly.entity_id
_entity_poly.type
_entity_poly.pdbx_seq_one_letter_code
_entity_poly.pdbx_strand_id
1 'polypeptide(L)'
;QLCLPSYNNNIYANKAEEKVGWASGRIPIAIFKSRTQCIGMPDKSKLYYETLKITDYNNILDLEDARSWDAKLVRIKNVHCTGQYYNNGTPAKCTTGDPETDQNANVFAPTTNNLNFPQARVFYDENNNHSAVSTSEYAKYAHFYLPAENYWGDVVGILGFYYDNGLKFSQYPPAADDWAISIRSVDDLRLYDGDEHWLYDENGDYKPGYEYSKK
;
A
#
# COMPACT_ATOMS: atom_id res chain seq x y z
N GLN A 1 14.59 -15.34 7.62
CA GLN A 1 14.49 -13.89 7.52
C GLN A 1 15.67 -13.41 6.68
N LEU A 2 15.44 -12.98 5.45
CA LEU A 2 16.48 -12.41 4.59
C LEU A 2 16.67 -10.95 5.02
N CYS A 3 17.63 -10.70 5.89
CA CYS A 3 18.15 -9.35 6.09
C CYS A 3 18.97 -8.97 4.87
N LEU A 4 18.32 -8.45 3.84
CA LEU A 4 19.03 -7.87 2.71
C LEU A 4 19.34 -6.42 3.06
N PRO A 5 20.59 -5.97 2.91
CA PRO A 5 20.91 -4.58 3.17
C PRO A 5 20.07 -3.71 2.24
N SER A 6 19.42 -2.71 2.82
CA SER A 6 18.73 -1.71 2.04
C SER A 6 19.71 -1.06 1.05
N TYR A 7 19.32 -1.00 -0.21
CA TYR A 7 20.14 -0.39 -1.25
C TYR A 7 20.05 1.14 -1.25
N ASN A 8 19.27 1.69 -0.36
CA ASN A 8 19.21 3.11 -0.16
C ASN A 8 20.36 3.52 0.78
N ASN A 9 21.35 4.20 0.25
CA ASN A 9 22.53 4.70 0.97
C ASN A 9 22.17 5.47 2.26
N ASN A 10 20.95 5.93 2.39
CA ASN A 10 20.49 6.69 3.53
C ASN A 10 20.52 5.92 4.86
N ILE A 11 20.35 4.60 4.85
CA ILE A 11 20.47 3.81 6.08
C ILE A 11 21.93 3.72 6.54
N TYR A 12 22.86 3.72 5.61
CA TYR A 12 24.30 3.64 5.94
C TYR A 12 24.93 5.01 6.18
N ALA A 13 24.50 6.03 5.46
CA ALA A 13 25.02 7.38 5.64
C ALA A 13 24.70 7.94 7.04
N ASN A 14 23.56 7.56 7.60
CA ASN A 14 23.14 8.05 8.90
C ASN A 14 23.82 7.33 10.08
N LYS A 15 24.47 6.22 9.86
CA LYS A 15 25.20 5.50 10.91
C LYS A 15 26.40 6.31 11.44
N ALA A 16 26.99 7.15 10.58
CA ALA A 16 28.11 8.03 10.95
C ALA A 16 27.65 9.29 11.72
N GLU A 17 26.37 9.66 11.63
CA GLU A 17 25.82 10.87 12.24
C GLU A 17 24.91 10.59 13.46
N GLU A 18 24.84 9.34 13.92
CA GLU A 18 23.93 8.89 14.98
C GLU A 18 22.44 9.20 14.76
N LYS A 19 22.08 9.64 13.57
CA LYS A 19 20.69 9.86 13.20
C LYS A 19 20.08 8.55 12.75
N VAL A 20 19.26 7.98 13.58
CA VAL A 20 18.48 6.78 13.24
C VAL A 20 17.39 7.20 12.25
N GLY A 21 17.73 7.16 10.97
CA GLY A 21 16.75 7.35 9.90
C GLY A 21 16.09 6.03 9.54
N TRP A 22 14.79 6.03 9.44
CA TRP A 22 14.04 4.96 8.83
C TRP A 22 13.88 5.31 7.35
N ALA A 23 14.37 4.45 6.48
CA ALA A 23 14.12 4.56 5.06
C ALA A 23 13.65 3.20 4.56
N SER A 24 12.57 3.18 3.80
CA SER A 24 12.17 2.00 3.06
C SER A 24 13.20 1.77 1.96
N GLY A 25 14.05 0.75 2.16
CA GLY A 25 15.00 0.34 1.14
C GLY A 25 14.36 -0.57 0.10
N ARG A 26 14.70 -0.38 -1.15
CA ARG A 26 14.31 -1.29 -2.23
C ARG A 26 15.52 -2.06 -2.71
N ILE A 27 15.35 -3.35 -2.93
CA ILE A 27 16.37 -4.19 -3.50
C ILE A 27 16.17 -4.21 -5.02
N PRO A 28 17.17 -3.79 -5.82
CA PRO A 28 17.08 -3.91 -7.27
C PRO A 28 16.78 -5.34 -7.70
N ILE A 29 15.88 -5.51 -8.65
CA ILE A 29 15.39 -6.84 -9.08
C ILE A 29 16.54 -7.78 -9.51
N ALA A 30 17.59 -7.24 -10.11
CA ALA A 30 18.75 -8.02 -10.52
C ALA A 30 19.49 -8.61 -9.31
N ILE A 31 19.65 -7.83 -8.23
CA ILE A 31 20.26 -8.30 -6.99
C ILE A 31 19.35 -9.31 -6.30
N PHE A 32 18.06 -9.03 -6.22
CA PHE A 32 17.10 -9.97 -5.67
C PHE A 32 17.18 -11.32 -6.38
N LYS A 33 17.09 -11.35 -7.71
CA LYS A 33 17.17 -12.58 -8.51
C LYS A 33 18.49 -13.33 -8.36
N SER A 34 19.60 -12.62 -8.15
CA SER A 34 20.93 -13.25 -7.97
C SER A 34 21.13 -13.85 -6.58
N ARG A 35 20.34 -13.44 -5.60
CA ARG A 35 20.46 -13.84 -4.18
C ARG A 35 19.33 -14.71 -3.68
N THR A 36 18.30 -14.92 -4.50
CA THR A 36 17.10 -15.69 -4.12
C THR A 36 16.88 -16.83 -5.09
N GLN A 37 16.42 -17.94 -4.55
CA GLN A 37 15.99 -19.11 -5.32
C GLN A 37 14.63 -19.55 -4.82
N CYS A 38 13.71 -19.81 -5.73
CA CYS A 38 12.45 -20.45 -5.40
C CYS A 38 12.70 -21.94 -5.12
N ILE A 39 12.43 -22.38 -3.91
CA ILE A 39 12.65 -23.76 -3.45
C ILE A 39 11.36 -24.59 -3.40
N GLY A 40 10.23 -24.01 -3.73
CA GLY A 40 8.93 -24.68 -3.74
C GLY A 40 7.76 -23.73 -3.91
N MET A 41 6.57 -24.28 -3.94
CA MET A 41 5.33 -23.50 -3.98
C MET A 41 5.00 -22.97 -2.58
N PRO A 42 4.48 -21.72 -2.47
CA PRO A 42 4.04 -21.19 -1.20
C PRO A 42 2.91 -22.02 -0.60
N ASP A 43 3.04 -22.36 0.66
CA ASP A 43 1.96 -22.98 1.42
C ASP A 43 1.05 -21.89 2.01
N LYS A 44 -0.07 -21.64 1.36
CA LYS A 44 -1.03 -20.62 1.78
C LYS A 44 -1.64 -20.88 3.16
N SER A 45 -1.66 -22.13 3.62
CA SER A 45 -2.18 -22.48 4.95
C SER A 45 -1.31 -21.98 6.10
N LYS A 46 -0.04 -21.68 5.80
CA LYS A 46 0.93 -21.14 6.76
C LYS A 46 1.04 -19.62 6.73
N LEU A 47 0.24 -18.96 5.91
CA LEU A 47 0.18 -17.50 5.91
C LEU A 47 -0.49 -17.03 7.20
N TYR A 48 0.29 -16.36 8.01
CA TYR A 48 -0.21 -15.66 9.19
C TYR A 48 -0.25 -14.16 8.90
N TYR A 49 -1.34 -13.52 9.21
CA TYR A 49 -1.47 -12.06 9.21
C TYR A 49 -2.07 -11.58 10.51
N GLU A 50 -1.52 -10.50 11.01
CA GLU A 50 -2.05 -9.85 12.19
C GLU A 50 -3.22 -8.95 11.81
N THR A 51 -4.27 -8.94 12.63
CA THR A 51 -5.42 -8.06 12.40
C THR A 51 -5.21 -6.76 13.14
N LEU A 52 -5.32 -5.66 12.42
CA LEU A 52 -5.23 -4.30 12.91
C LEU A 52 -6.52 -3.54 12.64
N LYS A 53 -6.80 -2.56 13.47
CA LYS A 53 -7.71 -1.46 13.17
C LYS A 53 -6.91 -0.26 12.68
N ILE A 54 -7.53 0.63 11.94
CA ILE A 54 -6.86 1.87 11.50
C ILE A 54 -6.37 2.69 12.71
N THR A 55 -7.16 2.70 13.79
CA THR A 55 -6.78 3.37 15.05
C THR A 55 -5.54 2.81 15.73
N ASP A 56 -5.19 1.56 15.43
CA ASP A 56 -4.01 0.94 16.04
C ASP A 56 -2.70 1.53 15.50
N TYR A 57 -2.73 2.19 14.34
CA TYR A 57 -1.58 2.89 13.78
C TYR A 57 -1.04 3.97 14.71
N ASN A 58 -1.92 4.65 15.43
CA ASN A 58 -1.52 5.66 16.40
C ASN A 58 -0.73 5.07 17.58
N ASN A 59 -0.86 3.77 17.82
CA ASN A 59 -0.19 3.06 18.89
C ASN A 59 1.16 2.45 18.42
N ILE A 60 1.40 2.41 17.12
CA ILE A 60 2.67 1.92 16.52
C ILE A 60 3.68 3.08 16.44
N LEU A 61 3.74 3.91 17.45
CA LEU A 61 4.55 5.13 17.43
C LEU A 61 5.90 4.99 18.16
N ASP A 62 6.07 3.93 18.93
CA ASP A 62 7.36 3.62 19.54
C ASP A 62 8.31 3.03 18.49
N LEU A 63 9.59 3.36 18.60
CA LEU A 63 10.62 2.90 17.66
C LEU A 63 10.70 1.37 17.56
N GLU A 64 10.67 0.69 18.69
CA GLU A 64 10.76 -0.76 18.70
C GLU A 64 9.49 -1.38 18.15
N ASP A 65 8.34 -0.84 18.51
CA ASP A 65 7.05 -1.26 17.99
C ASP A 65 6.93 -1.01 16.49
N ALA A 66 7.31 0.16 16.01
CA ALA A 66 7.31 0.48 14.59
C ALA A 66 8.20 -0.50 13.79
N ARG A 67 9.41 -0.80 14.28
CA ARG A 67 10.30 -1.81 13.66
C ARG A 67 9.69 -3.20 13.62
N SER A 68 8.96 -3.57 14.66
CA SER A 68 8.32 -4.87 14.72
C SER A 68 7.16 -5.00 13.76
N TRP A 69 6.55 -3.89 13.35
CA TRP A 69 5.39 -3.85 12.46
C TRP A 69 5.74 -3.64 11.00
N ASP A 70 6.87 -3.02 10.70
CA ASP A 70 7.31 -2.81 9.32
C ASP A 70 7.50 -4.13 8.58
N ALA A 71 7.00 -4.19 7.36
CA ALA A 71 6.98 -5.36 6.48
C ALA A 71 6.16 -6.56 6.99
N LYS A 72 5.32 -6.41 8.01
CA LYS A 72 4.37 -7.46 8.40
C LYS A 72 3.22 -7.58 7.42
N LEU A 73 2.76 -8.81 7.22
CA LEU A 73 1.49 -9.06 6.56
C LEU A 73 0.37 -8.81 7.56
N VAL A 74 -0.50 -7.86 7.24
CA VAL A 74 -1.60 -7.41 8.09
C VAL A 74 -2.94 -7.51 7.38
N ARG A 75 -4.01 -7.52 8.16
CA ARG A 75 -5.39 -7.44 7.72
C ARG A 75 -6.06 -6.30 8.46
N ILE A 76 -6.61 -5.35 7.74
CA ILE A 76 -7.52 -4.34 8.29
C ILE A 76 -8.93 -4.71 7.93
N LYS A 77 -9.80 -4.73 8.93
CA LYS A 77 -11.19 -5.14 8.80
C LYS A 77 -12.13 -3.97 8.66
N ASN A 78 -13.25 -4.24 7.98
CA ASN A 78 -14.39 -3.38 7.92
C ASN A 78 -14.04 -1.96 7.43
N VAL A 79 -13.45 -1.90 6.26
CA VAL A 79 -13.09 -0.65 5.58
C VAL A 79 -13.71 -0.58 4.20
N HIS A 80 -13.80 0.63 3.66
CA HIS A 80 -14.25 0.89 2.31
C HIS A 80 -13.38 1.93 1.63
N CYS A 81 -13.38 1.93 0.29
CA CYS A 81 -12.72 2.95 -0.51
C CYS A 81 -13.67 4.11 -0.78
N THR A 82 -13.19 5.34 -0.71
CA THR A 82 -14.00 6.52 -0.96
C THR A 82 -13.61 7.26 -2.25
N GLY A 83 -12.76 6.64 -3.08
CA GLY A 83 -12.26 7.27 -4.29
C GLY A 83 -11.47 8.55 -3.96
N GLN A 84 -10.58 8.47 -3.00
CA GLN A 84 -9.75 9.59 -2.55
C GLN A 84 -8.26 9.25 -2.58
N TYR A 85 -7.44 10.27 -2.74
CA TYR A 85 -5.99 10.22 -2.62
C TYR A 85 -5.51 11.20 -1.54
N TYR A 86 -4.29 11.07 -1.08
CA TYR A 86 -3.69 12.06 -0.18
C TYR A 86 -3.12 13.22 -0.97
N ASN A 87 -3.56 14.42 -0.60
CA ASN A 87 -3.00 15.68 -1.06
C ASN A 87 -2.34 16.39 0.12
N ASN A 88 -1.03 16.33 0.21
CA ASN A 88 -0.26 16.91 1.32
C ASN A 88 -0.78 16.47 2.71
N GLY A 89 -1.04 15.19 2.89
CA GLY A 89 -1.55 14.63 4.14
C GLY A 89 -3.07 14.76 4.35
N THR A 90 -3.78 15.39 3.41
CA THR A 90 -5.24 15.54 3.51
C THR A 90 -5.94 14.76 2.40
N PRO A 91 -6.96 13.94 2.72
CA PRO A 91 -7.74 13.25 1.71
C PRO A 91 -8.46 14.21 0.74
N ALA A 92 -8.32 13.95 -0.55
CA ALA A 92 -8.97 14.69 -1.63
C ALA A 92 -9.61 13.73 -2.63
N LYS A 93 -10.72 14.10 -3.24
CA LYS A 93 -11.41 13.26 -4.24
C LYS A 93 -10.54 13.03 -5.48
N CYS A 94 -10.52 11.80 -5.94
CA CYS A 94 -9.96 11.44 -7.22
C CYS A 94 -10.78 12.09 -8.36
N THR A 95 -10.14 12.26 -9.49
CA THR A 95 -10.77 12.84 -10.70
C THR A 95 -11.25 11.72 -11.63
N THR A 96 -12.05 12.09 -12.61
CA THR A 96 -12.42 11.21 -13.73
C THR A 96 -11.47 11.34 -14.93
N GLY A 97 -10.28 11.92 -14.69
CA GLY A 97 -9.27 12.13 -15.71
C GLY A 97 -8.63 10.86 -16.23
N ASP A 98 -7.86 11.01 -17.28
CA ASP A 98 -7.10 9.93 -17.90
C ASP A 98 -5.90 9.55 -16.99
N PRO A 99 -5.80 8.29 -16.52
CA PRO A 99 -4.69 7.85 -15.67
C PRO A 99 -3.29 8.00 -16.29
N GLU A 100 -3.18 8.18 -17.58
CA GLU A 100 -1.89 8.41 -18.23
C GLU A 100 -1.44 9.88 -18.16
N THR A 101 -2.34 10.78 -17.87
CA THR A 101 -2.06 12.22 -17.84
C THR A 101 -2.47 12.90 -16.53
N ASP A 102 -3.33 12.26 -15.75
CA ASP A 102 -3.83 12.78 -14.48
C ASP A 102 -3.40 11.88 -13.30
N GLN A 103 -2.49 12.37 -12.49
CA GLN A 103 -2.00 11.67 -11.29
C GLN A 103 -3.08 11.42 -10.22
N ASN A 104 -4.19 12.13 -10.31
CA ASN A 104 -5.30 12.04 -9.36
C ASN A 104 -6.49 11.22 -9.90
N ALA A 105 -6.32 10.57 -11.07
CA ALA A 105 -7.35 9.75 -11.65
C ALA A 105 -7.81 8.64 -10.70
N ASN A 106 -9.08 8.22 -10.82
CA ASN A 106 -9.75 7.26 -9.94
C ASN A 106 -9.33 5.81 -10.21
N VAL A 107 -8.03 5.57 -10.22
CA VAL A 107 -7.40 4.24 -10.32
C VAL A 107 -6.39 4.05 -9.19
N PHE A 108 -5.92 2.83 -8.96
CA PHE A 108 -4.96 2.57 -7.88
C PHE A 108 -3.66 3.35 -8.02
N ALA A 109 -3.07 3.36 -9.21
CA ALA A 109 -1.85 4.14 -9.47
C ALA A 109 -1.83 4.64 -10.93
N PRO A 110 -2.14 5.90 -11.18
CA PRO A 110 -1.94 6.52 -12.49
C PRO A 110 -0.49 6.50 -12.95
N THR A 111 -0.26 6.34 -14.25
CA THR A 111 1.09 6.30 -14.83
C THR A 111 1.46 7.66 -15.42
N THR A 112 1.36 8.71 -14.62
CA THR A 112 1.69 10.05 -15.08
C THR A 112 3.18 10.32 -14.94
N ASN A 113 3.85 10.61 -16.06
CA ASN A 113 5.22 11.11 -16.09
C ASN A 113 6.29 10.22 -15.45
N ASN A 114 6.08 8.90 -15.34
CA ASN A 114 7.01 7.96 -14.71
C ASN A 114 7.49 8.48 -13.35
N LEU A 115 6.56 8.80 -12.48
CA LEU A 115 6.87 9.41 -11.18
C LEU A 115 7.75 8.52 -10.30
N ASN A 116 7.76 7.21 -10.55
CA ASN A 116 8.48 6.20 -9.76
C ASN A 116 8.12 6.18 -8.27
N PHE A 117 7.05 6.85 -7.88
CA PHE A 117 6.55 6.88 -6.51
C PHE A 117 5.28 6.05 -6.39
N PRO A 118 5.10 5.32 -5.28
CA PRO A 118 3.83 4.68 -5.00
C PRO A 118 2.74 5.74 -4.84
N GLN A 119 1.56 5.44 -5.35
CA GLN A 119 0.38 6.28 -5.19
C GLN A 119 -0.45 5.78 -4.02
N ALA A 120 -0.89 6.68 -3.16
CA ALA A 120 -1.71 6.34 -2.00
C ALA A 120 -3.20 6.59 -2.30
N ARG A 121 -4.03 5.61 -1.99
CA ARG A 121 -5.50 5.71 -2.05
C ARG A 121 -6.09 5.48 -0.67
N VAL A 122 -7.06 6.29 -0.31
CA VAL A 122 -7.58 6.37 1.06
C VAL A 122 -8.68 5.36 1.27
N PHE A 123 -8.61 4.65 2.38
CA PHE A 123 -9.64 3.74 2.89
C PHE A 123 -10.08 4.20 4.27
N TYR A 124 -11.36 4.09 4.55
CA TYR A 124 -11.99 4.51 5.80
C TYR A 124 -12.61 3.33 6.54
N ASP A 125 -12.61 3.40 7.85
CA ASP A 125 -13.45 2.56 8.70
C ASP A 125 -14.81 3.24 8.98
N GLU A 126 -15.69 2.55 9.72
CA GLU A 126 -17.03 3.02 10.08
C GLU A 126 -17.02 4.29 10.96
N ASN A 127 -15.89 4.61 11.58
CA ASN A 127 -15.73 5.79 12.45
C ASN A 127 -15.03 6.95 11.72
N ASN A 128 -14.85 6.87 10.40
CA ASN A 128 -14.11 7.81 9.57
C ASN A 128 -12.61 7.93 9.93
N ASN A 129 -12.05 6.95 10.63
CA ASN A 129 -10.60 6.84 10.66
C ASN A 129 -10.12 6.35 9.31
N HIS A 130 -9.00 6.86 8.85
CA HIS A 130 -8.52 6.55 7.51
C HIS A 130 -7.08 6.06 7.49
N SER A 131 -6.77 5.29 6.47
CA SER A 131 -5.44 4.80 6.14
C SER A 131 -5.27 4.75 4.64
N ALA A 132 -4.08 4.44 4.18
CA ALA A 132 -3.76 4.38 2.77
C ALA A 132 -3.45 2.97 2.29
N VAL A 133 -3.91 2.67 1.09
CA VAL A 133 -3.36 1.59 0.26
C VAL A 133 -2.37 2.21 -0.71
N SER A 134 -1.12 1.78 -0.61
CA SER A 134 -0.03 2.26 -1.45
C SER A 134 0.20 1.31 -2.61
N THR A 135 0.15 1.83 -3.83
CA THR A 135 0.28 1.04 -5.06
C THR A 135 1.39 1.61 -5.94
N SER A 136 2.28 0.74 -6.39
CA SER A 136 3.28 1.10 -7.40
C SER A 136 2.62 1.25 -8.78
N GLU A 137 3.05 2.23 -9.57
CA GLU A 137 2.63 2.39 -10.98
C GLU A 137 2.98 1.17 -11.85
N TYR A 138 3.91 0.33 -11.41
CA TYR A 138 4.30 -0.92 -12.08
C TYR A 138 3.47 -2.13 -11.64
N ALA A 139 2.52 -1.95 -10.73
CA ALA A 139 1.63 -3.04 -10.34
C ALA A 139 0.72 -3.43 -11.51
N LYS A 140 0.46 -4.71 -11.68
CA LYS A 140 -0.42 -5.21 -12.76
C LYS A 140 -1.84 -4.63 -12.70
N TYR A 141 -2.27 -4.24 -11.51
CA TYR A 141 -3.59 -3.65 -11.24
C TYR A 141 -3.55 -2.13 -11.09
N ALA A 142 -2.45 -1.49 -11.43
CA ALA A 142 -2.28 -0.03 -11.25
C ALA A 142 -3.42 0.78 -11.88
N HIS A 143 -3.88 0.38 -13.05
CA HIS A 143 -4.95 1.06 -13.79
C HIS A 143 -6.35 0.50 -13.52
N PHE A 144 -6.53 -0.37 -12.54
CA PHE A 144 -7.87 -0.78 -12.12
C PHE A 144 -8.55 0.39 -11.42
N TYR A 145 -9.83 0.58 -11.72
CA TYR A 145 -10.65 1.56 -11.01
C TYR A 145 -10.77 1.20 -9.54
N LEU A 146 -10.83 2.23 -8.71
CA LEU A 146 -11.05 2.04 -7.27
C LEU A 146 -12.44 1.46 -7.02
N PRO A 147 -12.60 0.62 -5.98
CA PRO A 147 -13.90 0.14 -5.55
C PRO A 147 -14.86 1.30 -5.25
N ALA A 148 -16.14 1.14 -5.56
CA ALA A 148 -17.14 2.12 -5.17
C ALA A 148 -17.38 2.11 -3.64
N GLU A 149 -17.93 3.21 -3.12
CA GLU A 149 -18.05 3.46 -1.68
C GLU A 149 -18.94 2.47 -0.93
N ASN A 150 -19.85 1.79 -1.64
CA ASN A 150 -20.75 0.80 -1.07
C ASN A 150 -20.11 -0.56 -0.79
N TYR A 151 -18.93 -0.83 -1.28
CA TYR A 151 -18.22 -2.09 -1.04
C TYR A 151 -17.38 -2.02 0.24
N TRP A 152 -17.76 -2.82 1.23
CA TRP A 152 -17.10 -2.90 2.53
C TRP A 152 -16.44 -4.24 2.76
N GLY A 153 -15.37 -4.25 3.55
CA GLY A 153 -14.73 -5.50 3.92
C GLY A 153 -13.31 -5.33 4.42
N ASP A 154 -12.44 -6.24 4.01
CA ASP A 154 -11.10 -6.34 4.55
C ASP A 154 -10.05 -6.00 3.50
N VAL A 155 -9.00 -5.34 3.94
CA VAL A 155 -7.77 -5.13 3.17
C VAL A 155 -6.66 -5.95 3.79
N VAL A 156 -6.03 -6.80 2.98
CA VAL A 156 -4.85 -7.58 3.39
C VAL A 156 -3.64 -7.06 2.62
N GLY A 157 -2.51 -6.91 3.27
CA GLY A 157 -1.30 -6.46 2.58
C GLY A 157 -0.11 -6.34 3.50
N ILE A 158 0.98 -5.85 2.97
CA ILE A 158 2.21 -5.63 3.72
C ILE A 158 2.16 -4.23 4.29
N LEU A 159 2.21 -4.13 5.62
CA LEU A 159 2.30 -2.86 6.30
C LEU A 159 3.70 -2.27 6.10
N GLY A 160 3.76 -1.03 5.73
CA GLY A 160 4.98 -0.29 5.61
C GLY A 160 4.73 1.18 5.88
N PHE A 161 5.78 1.94 6.06
CA PHE A 161 5.66 3.38 6.13
C PHE A 161 6.42 4.03 4.99
N TYR A 162 5.91 5.17 4.56
CA TYR A 162 6.49 5.93 3.47
C TYR A 162 6.98 7.28 3.99
N TYR A 163 8.25 7.52 3.83
CA TYR A 163 8.85 8.82 4.05
C TYR A 163 8.84 9.61 2.75
N ASP A 164 8.01 10.61 2.68
CA ASP A 164 7.83 11.45 1.46
C ASP A 164 9.05 12.31 1.14
N ASN A 165 10.03 12.34 1.95
CA ASN A 165 11.24 13.06 1.64
C ASN A 165 12.41 12.34 2.29
N GLY A 166 13.19 11.68 1.53
CA GLY A 166 14.46 11.08 1.97
C GLY A 166 15.40 12.05 2.69
N LEU A 167 14.96 13.24 2.99
CA LEU A 167 15.65 14.31 3.68
C LEU A 167 14.99 14.72 5.01
N LYS A 168 13.80 14.27 5.31
CA LYS A 168 13.15 14.58 6.59
C LYS A 168 13.23 13.42 7.57
N PHE A 169 14.41 13.06 7.95
CA PHE A 169 14.65 12.24 9.15
C PHE A 169 14.33 12.98 10.48
N SER A 170 13.64 14.10 10.41
CA SER A 170 13.38 14.94 11.56
C SER A 170 12.09 14.60 12.31
N GLN A 171 11.24 13.76 11.75
CA GLN A 171 10.04 13.25 12.44
C GLN A 171 10.21 11.78 12.71
N TYR A 172 10.67 11.51 13.84
CA TYR A 172 10.68 10.20 14.44
C TYR A 172 9.94 10.29 15.79
N PRO A 173 9.02 9.42 16.09
CA PRO A 173 8.49 8.29 15.31
C PRO A 173 7.67 8.73 14.08
N PRO A 174 7.44 7.83 13.08
CA PRO A 174 6.56 8.13 11.97
C PRO A 174 5.16 8.46 12.47
N ALA A 175 4.51 9.43 11.85
CA ALA A 175 3.12 9.74 12.14
C ALA A 175 2.20 8.61 11.66
N ALA A 176 0.99 8.53 12.21
CA ALA A 176 0.01 7.54 11.79
C ALA A 176 -0.27 7.58 10.28
N ASP A 177 -0.23 8.77 9.69
CA ASP A 177 -0.45 8.99 8.26
C ASP A 177 0.71 8.49 7.36
N ASP A 178 1.87 8.21 7.94
CA ASP A 178 3.02 7.67 7.22
C ASP A 178 2.88 6.16 6.95
N TRP A 179 1.97 5.49 7.65
CA TRP A 179 1.71 4.07 7.44
C TRP A 179 0.78 3.83 6.26
N ALA A 180 1.15 2.86 5.44
CA ALA A 180 0.35 2.44 4.31
C ALA A 180 0.41 0.93 4.13
N ILE A 181 -0.64 0.37 3.53
CA ILE A 181 -0.69 -1.04 3.19
C ILE A 181 -0.36 -1.18 1.70
N SER A 182 0.62 -2.03 1.41
CA SER A 182 0.91 -2.45 0.04
C SER A 182 0.22 -3.77 -0.24
N ILE A 183 -0.84 -3.75 -1.06
CA ILE A 183 -1.51 -4.96 -1.51
C ILE A 183 -0.65 -5.68 -2.55
N ARG A 184 -0.69 -7.00 -2.57
CA ARG A 184 0.10 -7.84 -3.50
C ARG A 184 -0.62 -8.08 -4.81
N SER A 185 -1.95 -8.12 -4.73
CA SER A 185 -2.87 -8.23 -5.85
C SER A 185 -4.23 -7.65 -5.45
N VAL A 186 -5.14 -7.52 -6.41
CA VAL A 186 -6.52 -7.10 -6.15
C VAL A 186 -7.30 -8.06 -5.25
N ASP A 187 -6.89 -9.33 -5.16
CA ASP A 187 -7.50 -10.34 -4.28
C ASP A 187 -7.26 -10.04 -2.79
N ASP A 188 -6.32 -9.16 -2.49
CA ASP A 188 -6.08 -8.67 -1.14
C ASP A 188 -7.17 -7.68 -0.67
N LEU A 189 -8.01 -7.19 -1.58
CA LEU A 189 -9.17 -6.36 -1.30
C LEU A 189 -10.44 -7.22 -1.30
N ARG A 190 -10.86 -7.66 -0.13
CA ARG A 190 -12.03 -8.52 0.08
C ARG A 190 -13.23 -7.66 0.42
N LEU A 191 -13.69 -6.88 -0.55
CA LEU A 191 -14.76 -5.90 -0.38
C LEU A 191 -16.03 -6.38 -1.06
N TYR A 192 -17.16 -6.23 -0.37
CA TYR A 192 -18.47 -6.75 -0.78
C TYR A 192 -19.56 -5.71 -0.53
N ASP A 193 -20.59 -5.75 -1.37
CA ASP A 193 -21.92 -5.17 -1.10
C ASP A 193 -22.92 -6.33 -1.00
N GLY A 194 -23.30 -6.69 0.21
CA GLY A 194 -23.98 -7.97 0.45
C GLY A 194 -23.10 -9.15 0.03
N ASP A 195 -23.58 -9.95 -0.89
CA ASP A 195 -22.84 -11.10 -1.44
C ASP A 195 -22.03 -10.74 -2.72
N GLU A 196 -22.19 -9.53 -3.22
CA GLU A 196 -21.54 -9.06 -4.44
C GLU A 196 -20.10 -8.61 -4.16
N HIS A 197 -19.12 -9.29 -4.76
CA HIS A 197 -17.71 -8.85 -4.69
C HIS A 197 -17.49 -7.62 -5.58
N TRP A 198 -16.66 -6.68 -5.16
CA TRP A 198 -16.43 -5.43 -5.89
C TRP A 198 -15.86 -5.63 -7.29
N LEU A 199 -15.06 -6.68 -7.51
CA LEU A 199 -14.30 -6.92 -8.74
C LEU A 199 -14.76 -8.14 -9.53
N TYR A 200 -15.21 -9.21 -8.85
CA TYR A 200 -15.55 -10.46 -9.49
C TYR A 200 -17.06 -10.63 -9.63
N ASP A 201 -17.48 -11.26 -10.72
CA ASP A 201 -18.85 -11.71 -10.92
C ASP A 201 -19.10 -13.07 -10.22
N GLU A 202 -20.31 -13.61 -10.38
CA GLU A 202 -20.72 -14.90 -9.82
C GLU A 202 -19.92 -16.12 -10.33
N ASN A 203 -19.27 -15.98 -11.50
CA ASN A 203 -18.43 -17.02 -12.09
C ASN A 203 -16.96 -16.90 -11.65
N GLY A 204 -16.60 -15.83 -10.96
CA GLY A 204 -15.24 -15.52 -10.56
C GLY A 204 -14.43 -14.81 -11.65
N ASP A 205 -15.09 -14.33 -12.70
CA ASP A 205 -14.47 -13.53 -13.74
C ASP A 205 -14.49 -12.04 -13.38
N TYR A 206 -13.58 -11.26 -13.94
CA TYR A 206 -13.57 -9.82 -13.73
C TYR A 206 -14.82 -9.16 -14.32
N LYS A 207 -15.45 -8.31 -13.54
CA LYS A 207 -16.59 -7.52 -14.01
C LYS A 207 -16.18 -6.60 -15.16
N PRO A 208 -17.06 -6.36 -16.16
CA PRO A 208 -16.78 -5.43 -17.23
C PRO A 208 -16.45 -4.02 -16.72
N GLY A 209 -15.45 -3.38 -17.31
CA GLY A 209 -15.09 -2.00 -17.00
C GLY A 209 -14.28 -1.79 -15.71
N TYR A 210 -13.77 -2.86 -15.11
CA TYR A 210 -12.92 -2.76 -13.92
C TYR A 210 -11.54 -2.14 -14.20
N GLU A 211 -11.06 -2.26 -15.42
CA GLU A 211 -9.76 -1.75 -15.84
C GLU A 211 -9.93 -0.56 -16.80
N TYR A 212 -9.14 0.48 -16.58
CA TYR A 212 -9.05 1.57 -17.54
C TYR A 212 -8.44 1.04 -18.83
N SER A 213 -9.19 1.11 -19.91
CA SER A 213 -8.70 0.81 -21.25
C SER A 213 -8.54 2.10 -22.04
N LYS A 214 -7.36 2.29 -22.61
CA LYS A 214 -7.12 3.39 -23.56
C LYS A 214 -8.08 3.25 -24.73
N LYS A 215 -8.89 4.30 -24.97
CA LYS A 215 -9.78 4.35 -26.13
C LYS A 215 -9.00 4.68 -27.40
#